data_ef81674b7fac735614e9c07874dca6eb
#
_entry.id   ef81674b7fac735614e9c07874dca6eb
#
_cell.length_a   1.000
_cell.length_b   1.000
_cell.length_c   1.000
_cell.angle_alpha   90.00
_cell.angle_beta   90.00
_cell.angle_gamma   90.00
#
_symmetry.space_group_name_H-M   'P 1'
#
loop_
_entity.id
_entity.type
_entity.pdbx_description
1 polymer ?
#
loop_
_entity_poly.entity_id
_entity_poly.type
_entity_poly.pdbx_seq_one_letter_code
_entity_poly.pdbx_strand_id
1 'polypeptide(L)'
;MESVKNPSDIENLKENKVVGEITLENSEIKFYGLNNIFYCDSGVKIKNSSINFVGNNAIVYLSYTEKNYVLEIFVRHDSTVFIGKNNEIGAPFSINVQECQNLIIGEDNVIGNDVFVRTIDTYPIYDMNTKERINYSESVFIGDHVWIDHFTYISRGVHIGSGAIIGVHSFIPSYAIVYSNTYVMGNPIVVVDKDIFFTKNFVGLFTTEDTEINSAYNTDLFSYDYVNNETLSMDNIDSILKSLPVDDRLEFIQKLFVRNRRKNRFSIKKF
;
A
#
# COMPACT_ATOMS: atom_id res chain seq x y z
N MET A 1 0.52 21.97 16.15
CA MET A 1 0.50 20.49 16.14
C MET A 1 -0.83 20.04 16.75
N GLU A 2 -1.58 19.25 16.02
CA GLU A 2 -2.82 18.61 16.49
C GLU A 2 -2.59 17.11 16.64
N SER A 3 -3.30 16.45 17.54
CA SER A 3 -3.20 14.99 17.67
C SER A 3 -4.52 14.35 18.11
N VAL A 4 -4.72 13.10 17.73
CA VAL A 4 -5.87 12.29 18.10
C VAL A 4 -5.36 10.99 18.72
N LYS A 5 -5.70 10.78 19.98
CA LYS A 5 -5.45 9.53 20.75
C LYS A 5 -6.76 8.82 21.08
N ASN A 6 -7.83 9.59 21.16
CA ASN A 6 -9.17 9.12 21.46
C ASN A 6 -10.17 9.75 20.48
N PRO A 7 -11.32 9.13 20.21
CA PRO A 7 -12.34 9.69 19.33
C PRO A 7 -12.81 11.10 19.73
N SER A 8 -12.84 11.42 21.03
CA SER A 8 -13.20 12.76 21.53
C SER A 8 -12.23 13.86 21.12
N ASP A 9 -10.98 13.53 20.76
CA ASP A 9 -9.99 14.52 20.35
C ASP A 9 -10.29 15.08 18.95
N ILE A 10 -11.11 14.39 18.17
CA ILE A 10 -11.50 14.80 16.79
C ILE A 10 -12.21 16.15 16.80
N GLU A 11 -13.04 16.42 17.80
CA GLU A 11 -13.78 17.68 17.94
C GLU A 11 -12.86 18.89 18.17
N ASN A 12 -11.63 18.66 18.60
CA ASN A 12 -10.64 19.71 18.87
C ASN A 12 -9.77 20.07 17.65
N LEU A 13 -9.88 19.31 16.55
CA LEU A 13 -9.17 19.60 15.31
C LEU A 13 -9.73 20.88 14.67
N LYS A 14 -8.84 21.76 14.21
CA LYS A 14 -9.19 23.05 13.56
C LYS A 14 -8.80 23.09 12.10
N GLU A 15 -7.62 22.56 11.80
CA GLU A 15 -6.97 22.70 10.51
C GLU A 15 -6.86 21.36 9.74
N ASN A 16 -7.11 20.24 10.45
CA ASN A 16 -7.01 18.91 9.89
C ASN A 16 -8.32 18.14 10.08
N LYS A 17 -8.53 17.08 9.31
CA LYS A 17 -9.78 16.30 9.36
C LYS A 17 -9.51 14.84 9.69
N VAL A 18 -10.34 14.27 10.57
CA VAL A 18 -10.49 12.83 10.74
C VAL A 18 -11.91 12.46 10.35
N VAL A 19 -12.06 11.57 9.39
CA VAL A 19 -13.35 11.16 8.81
C VAL A 19 -13.52 9.66 8.99
N GLY A 20 -14.63 9.24 9.55
CA GLY A 20 -14.97 7.85 9.85
C GLY A 20 -14.96 7.54 11.34
N GLU A 21 -15.40 6.33 11.68
CA GLU A 21 -15.43 5.84 13.05
C GLU A 21 -14.12 5.11 13.36
N ILE A 22 -13.25 5.75 14.14
CA ILE A 22 -11.93 5.22 14.46
C ILE A 22 -11.89 4.58 15.85
N THR A 23 -11.24 3.42 15.96
CA THR A 23 -10.84 2.83 17.23
C THR A 23 -9.32 2.85 17.34
N LEU A 24 -8.79 3.55 18.35
CA LEU A 24 -7.35 3.64 18.64
C LEU A 24 -7.04 2.91 19.95
N GLU A 25 -6.15 1.93 19.89
CA GLU A 25 -5.59 1.24 21.05
C GLU A 25 -4.08 1.43 21.07
N ASN A 26 -3.55 2.10 22.09
CA ASN A 26 -2.13 2.45 22.20
C ASN A 26 -1.57 3.05 20.90
N SER A 27 -2.33 3.96 20.30
CA SER A 27 -2.07 4.53 18.97
C SER A 27 -2.33 6.01 18.94
N GLU A 28 -1.65 6.72 18.02
CA GLU A 28 -1.79 8.18 17.90
C GLU A 28 -1.71 8.62 16.44
N ILE A 29 -2.57 9.57 16.06
CA ILE A 29 -2.49 10.31 14.80
C ILE A 29 -2.01 11.72 15.10
N LYS A 30 -0.90 12.13 14.50
CA LYS A 30 -0.28 13.45 14.69
C LYS A 30 -0.30 14.27 13.42
N PHE A 31 -0.71 15.52 13.54
CA PHE A 31 -0.71 16.51 12.47
C PHE A 31 0.26 17.63 12.83
N TYR A 32 1.40 17.68 12.12
CA TYR A 32 2.39 18.77 12.26
C TYR A 32 2.14 19.89 11.25
N GLY A 33 1.34 19.63 10.22
CA GLY A 33 0.93 20.57 9.19
C GLY A 33 -0.57 20.83 9.16
N LEU A 34 -1.05 21.38 8.05
CA LEU A 34 -2.40 21.86 7.85
C LEU A 34 -3.10 21.12 6.71
N ASN A 35 -4.43 21.15 6.73
CA ASN A 35 -5.28 20.64 5.66
C ASN A 35 -5.02 19.17 5.29
N ASN A 36 -4.69 18.34 6.30
CA ASN A 36 -4.51 16.91 6.12
C ASN A 36 -5.81 16.17 6.43
N ILE A 37 -5.99 15.01 5.78
CA ILE A 37 -7.16 14.16 5.97
C ILE A 37 -6.71 12.76 6.37
N PHE A 38 -7.13 12.32 7.55
CA PHE A 38 -7.18 10.92 7.89
C PHE A 38 -8.60 10.40 7.63
N TYR A 39 -8.73 9.41 6.79
CA TYR A 39 -10.02 8.75 6.51
C TYR A 39 -9.94 7.26 6.85
N CYS A 40 -10.98 6.74 7.48
CA CYS A 40 -11.13 5.30 7.67
C CYS A 40 -12.56 4.85 7.45
N ASP A 41 -12.72 3.62 6.94
CA ASP A 41 -14.02 2.97 6.88
C ASP A 41 -14.51 2.64 8.30
N SER A 42 -15.83 2.45 8.46
CA SER A 42 -16.42 2.01 9.73
C SER A 42 -15.86 0.65 10.15
N GLY A 43 -15.57 0.50 11.44
CA GLY A 43 -15.02 -0.73 12.03
C GLY A 43 -13.51 -0.89 11.93
N VAL A 44 -12.78 0.09 11.40
CA VAL A 44 -11.31 0.09 11.39
C VAL A 44 -10.77 0.21 12.82
N LYS A 45 -9.85 -0.71 13.16
CA LYS A 45 -9.16 -0.76 14.45
C LYS A 45 -7.67 -0.58 14.24
N ILE A 46 -7.09 0.38 14.95
CA ILE A 46 -5.66 0.71 14.89
C ILE A 46 -5.04 0.47 16.26
N LYS A 47 -4.00 -0.37 16.29
CA LYS A 47 -3.35 -0.81 17.53
C LYS A 47 -1.84 -0.62 17.45
N ASN A 48 -1.21 -0.15 18.55
CA ASN A 48 0.23 0.01 18.66
C ASN A 48 0.84 0.76 17.45
N SER A 49 0.19 1.84 17.02
CA SER A 49 0.49 2.51 15.76
C SER A 49 0.77 4.00 15.92
N SER A 50 1.56 4.52 14.99
CA SER A 50 1.87 5.95 14.89
C SER A 50 1.64 6.42 13.46
N ILE A 51 0.71 7.37 13.26
CA ILE A 51 0.42 7.95 11.95
C ILE A 51 0.77 9.44 12.01
N ASN A 52 1.79 9.83 11.25
CA ASN A 52 2.38 11.16 11.33
C ASN A 52 2.21 11.92 10.00
N PHE A 53 1.38 12.95 10.01
CA PHE A 53 1.26 13.91 8.92
C PHE A 53 2.30 15.04 9.14
N VAL A 54 3.45 14.93 8.47
CA VAL A 54 4.60 15.85 8.65
C VAL A 54 4.66 16.89 7.53
N GLY A 55 3.51 17.31 7.02
CA GLY A 55 3.35 18.27 5.95
C GLY A 55 1.89 18.69 5.80
N ASN A 56 1.58 19.37 4.71
CA ASN A 56 0.25 19.87 4.42
C ASN A 56 -0.42 19.05 3.29
N ASN A 57 -1.74 19.09 3.24
CA ASN A 57 -2.56 18.53 2.16
C ASN A 57 -2.33 17.01 1.94
N ALA A 58 -1.95 16.27 2.95
CA ALA A 58 -1.74 14.83 2.83
C ALA A 58 -3.00 14.03 3.17
N ILE A 59 -3.10 12.83 2.61
CA ILE A 59 -4.20 11.90 2.87
C ILE A 59 -3.63 10.55 3.35
N VAL A 60 -4.24 10.00 4.40
CA VAL A 60 -4.15 8.59 4.75
C VAL A 60 -5.56 8.02 4.73
N TYR A 61 -5.79 7.04 3.89
CA TYR A 61 -7.06 6.33 3.76
C TYR A 61 -6.87 4.86 4.14
N LEU A 62 -7.56 4.40 5.18
CA LEU A 62 -7.57 3.01 5.61
C LEU A 62 -8.95 2.39 5.39
N SER A 63 -9.03 1.41 4.51
CA SER A 63 -10.26 0.64 4.31
C SER A 63 -10.44 -0.42 5.39
N TYR A 64 -11.65 -0.95 5.51
CA TYR A 64 -11.97 -1.98 6.48
C TYR A 64 -11.16 -3.28 6.27
N THR A 65 -10.72 -3.84 7.37
CA THR A 65 -10.17 -5.20 7.49
C THR A 65 -10.63 -5.82 8.80
N GLU A 66 -10.76 -7.14 8.86
CA GLU A 66 -11.14 -7.85 10.08
C GLU A 66 -10.07 -7.78 11.17
N LYS A 67 -8.81 -7.66 10.77
CA LYS A 67 -7.66 -7.58 11.68
C LYS A 67 -7.36 -6.13 12.08
N ASN A 68 -6.59 -5.97 13.15
CA ASN A 68 -6.12 -4.65 13.55
C ASN A 68 -5.00 -4.18 12.62
N TYR A 69 -5.01 -2.89 12.29
CA TYR A 69 -3.84 -2.23 11.72
C TYR A 69 -2.77 -2.01 12.78
N VAL A 70 -1.52 -2.39 12.46
CA VAL A 70 -0.32 -2.07 13.25
C VAL A 70 0.67 -1.39 12.33
N LEU A 71 0.67 -0.05 12.33
CA LEU A 71 1.29 0.78 11.31
C LEU A 71 2.22 1.83 11.91
N GLU A 72 3.32 2.09 11.22
CA GLU A 72 4.13 3.28 11.39
C GLU A 72 4.11 4.06 10.08
N ILE A 73 3.38 5.18 10.04
CA ILE A 73 3.22 5.98 8.82
C ILE A 73 3.83 7.37 9.00
N PHE A 74 4.70 7.74 8.06
CA PHE A 74 5.12 9.11 7.82
C PHE A 74 4.64 9.55 6.44
N VAL A 75 3.73 10.53 6.41
CA VAL A 75 3.21 11.11 5.17
C VAL A 75 3.49 12.62 5.16
N ARG A 76 3.98 13.15 4.03
CA ARG A 76 4.35 14.55 3.89
C ARG A 76 3.49 15.30 2.87
N HIS A 77 3.95 16.53 2.50
CA HIS A 77 3.22 17.45 1.64
C HIS A 77 2.64 16.79 0.39
N ASP A 78 1.35 17.05 0.16
CA ASP A 78 0.60 16.66 -1.03
C ASP A 78 0.64 15.16 -1.36
N SER A 79 1.01 14.34 -0.38
CA SER A 79 1.18 12.89 -0.53
C SER A 79 -0.08 12.13 -0.13
N THR A 80 -0.23 10.92 -0.71
CA THR A 80 -1.38 10.06 -0.44
C THR A 80 -0.93 8.66 -0.04
N VAL A 81 -1.52 8.12 1.03
CA VAL A 81 -1.48 6.71 1.39
C VAL A 81 -2.89 6.15 1.31
N PHE A 82 -3.12 5.18 0.44
CA PHE A 82 -4.37 4.43 0.35
C PHE A 82 -4.09 2.95 0.62
N ILE A 83 -4.82 2.36 1.56
CA ILE A 83 -4.80 0.92 1.85
C ILE A 83 -6.21 0.39 1.65
N GLY A 84 -6.38 -0.49 0.67
CA GLY A 84 -7.63 -1.13 0.30
C GLY A 84 -8.14 -2.10 1.38
N LYS A 85 -9.30 -2.67 1.16
CA LYS A 85 -9.98 -3.52 2.14
C LYS A 85 -9.38 -4.93 2.23
N ASN A 86 -9.72 -5.62 3.33
CA ASN A 86 -9.40 -7.03 3.58
C ASN A 86 -7.90 -7.37 3.54
N ASN A 87 -7.03 -6.38 3.73
CA ASN A 87 -5.60 -6.63 3.84
C ASN A 87 -5.27 -7.24 5.20
N GLU A 88 -4.48 -8.30 5.21
CA GLU A 88 -3.89 -8.89 6.40
C GLU A 88 -2.47 -8.35 6.55
N ILE A 89 -2.24 -7.52 7.57
CA ILE A 89 -0.97 -6.81 7.74
C ILE A 89 -0.31 -7.26 9.03
N GLY A 90 0.90 -7.81 8.89
CA GLY A 90 1.80 -8.12 10.00
C GLY A 90 2.43 -6.86 10.60
N ALA A 91 3.05 -7.02 11.76
CA ALA A 91 3.56 -5.91 12.56
C ALA A 91 5.10 -5.96 12.71
N PRO A 92 5.75 -4.79 12.65
CA PRO A 92 5.25 -3.52 12.14
C PRO A 92 5.21 -3.46 10.61
N PHE A 93 4.31 -2.65 10.06
CA PHE A 93 4.34 -2.24 8.67
C PHE A 93 4.69 -0.76 8.61
N SER A 94 5.89 -0.46 8.10
CA SER A 94 6.43 0.90 8.10
C SER A 94 6.31 1.54 6.71
N ILE A 95 5.73 2.73 6.66
CA ILE A 95 5.40 3.48 5.44
C ILE A 95 6.01 4.88 5.51
N ASN A 96 6.76 5.25 4.47
CA ASN A 96 7.35 6.59 4.36
C ASN A 96 7.07 7.20 2.98
N VAL A 97 6.05 8.09 2.89
CA VAL A 97 5.59 8.70 1.65
C VAL A 97 5.85 10.21 1.69
N GLN A 98 6.66 10.70 0.77
CA GLN A 98 7.16 12.07 0.77
C GLN A 98 7.31 12.61 -0.67
N GLU A 99 7.65 13.91 -0.79
CA GLU A 99 7.86 14.63 -2.04
C GLU A 99 6.66 14.51 -3.01
N CYS A 100 5.45 14.76 -2.50
CA CYS A 100 4.22 14.75 -3.29
C CYS A 100 3.96 13.42 -4.01
N GLN A 101 4.43 12.29 -3.43
CA GLN A 101 4.25 10.97 -4.01
C GLN A 101 3.07 10.23 -3.37
N ASN A 102 2.67 9.12 -3.99
CA ASN A 102 1.55 8.32 -3.57
C ASN A 102 1.98 6.88 -3.27
N LEU A 103 1.35 6.27 -2.26
CA LEU A 103 1.37 4.83 -2.02
C LEU A 103 -0.07 4.32 -2.15
N ILE A 104 -0.30 3.46 -3.12
CA ILE A 104 -1.60 2.82 -3.34
C ILE A 104 -1.43 1.33 -3.15
N ILE A 105 -2.15 0.78 -2.18
CA ILE A 105 -2.21 -0.66 -1.90
C ILE A 105 -3.62 -1.14 -2.17
N GLY A 106 -3.77 -2.14 -3.03
CA GLY A 106 -5.03 -2.75 -3.39
C GLY A 106 -5.71 -3.52 -2.27
N GLU A 107 -6.56 -4.44 -2.62
CA GLU A 107 -7.38 -5.22 -1.70
C GLU A 107 -6.83 -6.64 -1.51
N ASP A 108 -7.22 -7.29 -0.39
CA ASP A 108 -7.01 -8.71 -0.14
C ASP A 108 -5.56 -9.18 -0.07
N ASN A 109 -4.62 -8.28 0.21
CA ASN A 109 -3.20 -8.61 0.32
C ASN A 109 -2.86 -9.30 1.65
N VAL A 110 -1.77 -10.06 1.64
CA VAL A 110 -1.10 -10.60 2.84
C VAL A 110 0.27 -9.95 2.94
N ILE A 111 0.48 -9.15 3.97
CA ILE A 111 1.75 -8.44 4.22
C ILE A 111 2.33 -8.98 5.53
N GLY A 112 3.53 -9.53 5.45
CA GLY A 112 4.26 -10.10 6.59
C GLY A 112 4.75 -9.05 7.59
N ASN A 113 5.46 -9.51 8.61
CA ASN A 113 6.06 -8.62 9.61
C ASN A 113 7.29 -7.90 9.05
N ASP A 114 7.60 -6.73 9.62
CA ASP A 114 8.80 -5.96 9.31
C ASP A 114 8.95 -5.64 7.81
N VAL A 115 7.82 -5.30 7.17
CA VAL A 115 7.81 -4.80 5.80
C VAL A 115 7.94 -3.29 5.81
N PHE A 116 8.82 -2.77 4.96
CA PHE A 116 9.07 -1.33 4.81
C PHE A 116 8.83 -0.88 3.37
N VAL A 117 8.05 0.21 3.22
CA VAL A 117 7.78 0.85 1.92
C VAL A 117 8.15 2.32 1.96
N ARG A 118 8.88 2.79 0.95
CA ARG A 118 9.18 4.21 0.81
C ARG A 118 9.10 4.71 -0.63
N THR A 119 8.76 6.00 -0.78
CA THR A 119 8.73 6.68 -2.08
C THR A 119 9.98 7.53 -2.35
N ILE A 120 10.93 7.60 -1.42
CA ILE A 120 12.08 8.48 -1.47
C ILE A 120 13.38 7.77 -1.13
N ASP A 121 14.51 8.37 -1.53
CA ASP A 121 15.79 8.23 -0.85
C ASP A 121 16.00 9.39 0.14
N THR A 122 16.68 9.14 1.25
CA THR A 122 16.80 10.13 2.34
C THR A 122 17.50 11.42 1.91
N TYR A 123 18.44 11.31 0.98
CA TYR A 123 19.24 12.43 0.51
C TYR A 123 19.25 12.50 -1.01
N PRO A 124 19.26 13.73 -1.60
CA PRO A 124 19.39 13.88 -3.03
C PRO A 124 20.79 13.44 -3.50
N ILE A 125 20.81 12.71 -4.61
CA ILE A 125 22.03 12.25 -5.28
C ILE A 125 22.15 13.02 -6.60
N TYR A 126 23.33 13.56 -6.89
CA TYR A 126 23.59 14.37 -8.07
C TYR A 126 24.63 13.71 -8.98
N ASP A 127 24.42 13.77 -10.27
CA ASP A 127 25.44 13.42 -11.27
C ASP A 127 26.64 14.38 -11.15
N MET A 128 27.84 13.84 -11.14
CA MET A 128 29.05 14.66 -10.94
C MET A 128 29.35 15.61 -12.11
N ASN A 129 28.91 15.28 -13.32
CA ASN A 129 29.20 16.06 -14.51
C ASN A 129 28.11 17.10 -14.78
N THR A 130 26.84 16.65 -14.83
CA THR A 130 25.70 17.51 -15.14
C THR A 130 25.23 18.34 -13.94
N LYS A 131 25.56 17.92 -12.70
CA LYS A 131 25.07 18.49 -11.44
C LYS A 131 23.55 18.35 -11.27
N GLU A 132 22.92 17.55 -12.07
CA GLU A 132 21.49 17.26 -11.99
C GLU A 132 21.19 16.16 -10.97
N ARG A 133 20.07 16.30 -10.25
CA ARG A 133 19.60 15.26 -9.33
C ARG A 133 19.16 14.02 -10.14
N ILE A 134 19.58 12.83 -9.72
CA ILE A 134 19.31 11.56 -10.40
C ILE A 134 18.38 10.61 -9.63
N ASN A 135 18.08 10.89 -8.37
CA ASN A 135 17.22 10.04 -7.52
C ASN A 135 15.92 10.74 -7.11
N TYR A 136 15.13 11.15 -8.09
CA TYR A 136 13.81 11.72 -7.80
C TYR A 136 12.92 10.70 -7.10
N SER A 137 12.06 11.20 -6.21
CA SER A 137 11.04 10.40 -5.55
C SER A 137 10.00 9.92 -6.55
N GLU A 138 9.42 8.75 -6.30
CA GLU A 138 8.44 8.15 -7.19
C GLU A 138 7.42 7.34 -6.40
N SER A 139 6.16 7.37 -6.86
CA SER A 139 5.04 6.68 -6.24
C SER A 139 5.17 5.16 -6.28
N VAL A 140 4.57 4.47 -5.32
CA VAL A 140 4.59 3.01 -5.23
C VAL A 140 3.16 2.48 -5.35
N PHE A 141 2.99 1.45 -6.18
CA PHE A 141 1.70 0.80 -6.41
C PHE A 141 1.80 -0.71 -6.14
N ILE A 142 0.89 -1.21 -5.31
CA ILE A 142 0.75 -2.63 -4.97
C ILE A 142 -0.66 -3.05 -5.33
N GLY A 143 -0.79 -4.08 -6.13
CA GLY A 143 -2.06 -4.57 -6.66
C GLY A 143 -2.95 -5.27 -5.64
N ASP A 144 -3.95 -5.98 -6.14
CA ASP A 144 -4.85 -6.79 -5.34
C ASP A 144 -4.30 -8.21 -5.16
N HIS A 145 -4.59 -8.84 -4.02
CA HIS A 145 -4.20 -10.21 -3.72
C HIS A 145 -2.70 -10.47 -3.91
N VAL A 146 -1.87 -9.60 -3.33
CA VAL A 146 -0.40 -9.74 -3.33
C VAL A 146 0.05 -10.33 -2.00
N TRP A 147 0.95 -11.31 -2.05
CA TRP A 147 1.63 -11.81 -0.85
C TRP A 147 3.02 -11.19 -0.76
N ILE A 148 3.25 -10.37 0.26
CA ILE A 148 4.56 -9.81 0.61
C ILE A 148 5.01 -10.46 1.91
N ASP A 149 6.06 -11.27 1.85
CA ASP A 149 6.53 -12.00 3.01
C ASP A 149 7.40 -11.11 3.93
N HIS A 150 7.77 -11.65 5.08
CA HIS A 150 8.46 -10.95 6.16
C HIS A 150 9.80 -10.30 5.73
N PHE A 151 10.17 -9.20 6.41
CA PHE A 151 11.46 -8.53 6.24
C PHE A 151 11.71 -8.02 4.81
N THR A 152 10.67 -7.62 4.12
CA THR A 152 10.73 -7.13 2.74
C THR A 152 10.88 -5.62 2.72
N TYR A 153 11.75 -5.13 1.83
CA TYR A 153 11.97 -3.72 1.60
C TYR A 153 11.55 -3.32 0.19
N ILE A 154 10.64 -2.34 0.09
CA ILE A 154 10.09 -1.85 -1.18
C ILE A 154 10.53 -0.39 -1.39
N SER A 155 11.30 -0.17 -2.46
CA SER A 155 11.85 1.15 -2.80
C SER A 155 10.87 1.98 -3.65
N ARG A 156 11.22 3.25 -3.88
CA ARG A 156 10.48 4.20 -4.71
C ARG A 156 10.24 3.71 -6.14
N GLY A 157 9.11 4.09 -6.72
CA GLY A 157 8.78 3.77 -8.12
C GLY A 157 8.48 2.30 -8.39
N VAL A 158 8.30 1.49 -7.35
CA VAL A 158 7.98 0.06 -7.50
C VAL A 158 6.51 -0.12 -7.84
N HIS A 159 6.26 -0.94 -8.87
CA HIS A 159 4.91 -1.38 -9.24
C HIS A 159 4.81 -2.91 -9.09
N ILE A 160 3.86 -3.37 -8.27
CA ILE A 160 3.60 -4.79 -8.03
C ILE A 160 2.21 -5.12 -8.55
N GLY A 161 2.13 -6.01 -9.55
CA GLY A 161 0.87 -6.46 -10.14
C GLY A 161 0.08 -7.41 -9.23
N SER A 162 -1.23 -7.45 -9.42
CA SER A 162 -2.13 -8.32 -8.67
C SER A 162 -1.72 -9.79 -8.75
N GLY A 163 -1.89 -10.54 -7.67
CA GLY A 163 -1.54 -11.96 -7.57
C GLY A 163 -0.04 -12.25 -7.47
N ALA A 164 0.82 -11.23 -7.35
CA ALA A 164 2.25 -11.43 -7.19
C ALA A 164 2.62 -11.95 -5.80
N ILE A 165 3.73 -12.67 -5.71
CA ILE A 165 4.32 -13.18 -4.46
C ILE A 165 5.73 -12.61 -4.33
N ILE A 166 6.01 -12.00 -3.18
CA ILE A 166 7.33 -11.49 -2.81
C ILE A 166 7.84 -12.33 -1.65
N GLY A 167 8.90 -13.10 -1.89
CA GLY A 167 9.46 -13.99 -0.87
C GLY A 167 10.17 -13.24 0.25
N VAL A 168 10.40 -13.95 1.34
CA VAL A 168 11.01 -13.45 2.57
C VAL A 168 12.39 -12.81 2.33
N HIS A 169 12.73 -11.76 3.12
CA HIS A 169 14.01 -11.03 3.03
C HIS A 169 14.31 -10.45 1.63
N SER A 170 13.28 -10.03 0.90
CA SER A 170 13.45 -9.47 -0.42
C SER A 170 13.72 -7.97 -0.39
N PHE A 171 14.60 -7.53 -1.28
CA PHE A 171 14.80 -6.11 -1.60
C PHE A 171 14.31 -5.83 -3.01
N ILE A 172 13.22 -5.03 -3.11
CA ILE A 172 12.65 -4.60 -4.38
C ILE A 172 13.26 -3.24 -4.72
N PRO A 173 14.19 -3.19 -5.70
CA PRO A 173 14.92 -1.98 -6.02
C PRO A 173 14.01 -0.93 -6.67
N SER A 174 14.48 0.32 -6.66
CA SER A 174 13.75 1.44 -7.27
C SER A 174 13.37 1.16 -8.73
N TYR A 175 12.13 1.52 -9.10
CA TYR A 175 11.56 1.35 -10.44
C TYR A 175 11.36 -0.11 -10.88
N ALA A 176 11.50 -1.07 -9.98
CA ALA A 176 11.23 -2.46 -10.32
C ALA A 176 9.72 -2.66 -10.61
N ILE A 177 9.46 -3.47 -11.62
CA ILE A 177 8.11 -3.92 -11.98
C ILE A 177 8.02 -5.42 -11.69
N VAL A 178 7.12 -5.79 -10.78
CA VAL A 178 6.76 -7.18 -10.53
C VAL A 178 5.44 -7.46 -11.26
N TYR A 179 5.48 -8.39 -12.20
CA TYR A 179 4.30 -8.72 -13.01
C TYR A 179 3.27 -9.50 -12.20
N SER A 180 2.03 -9.44 -12.65
CA SER A 180 0.94 -10.22 -12.06
C SER A 180 1.25 -11.73 -12.09
N ASN A 181 0.78 -12.44 -11.06
CA ASN A 181 0.94 -13.90 -10.94
C ASN A 181 2.39 -14.39 -11.09
N THR A 182 3.33 -13.60 -10.55
CA THR A 182 4.77 -13.91 -10.59
C THR A 182 5.32 -13.99 -9.17
N TYR A 183 6.15 -15.01 -8.90
CA TYR A 183 6.90 -15.14 -7.66
C TYR A 183 8.30 -14.57 -7.85
N VAL A 184 8.65 -13.61 -7.01
CA VAL A 184 10.00 -13.02 -6.97
C VAL A 184 10.56 -13.11 -5.56
N MET A 185 11.88 -13.26 -5.42
CA MET A 185 12.57 -13.20 -4.13
C MET A 185 14.03 -12.80 -4.28
N GLY A 186 14.65 -12.41 -3.17
CA GLY A 186 16.09 -12.16 -3.07
C GLY A 186 16.47 -10.68 -2.94
N ASN A 187 17.77 -10.43 -2.87
CA ASN A 187 18.36 -9.09 -2.74
C ASN A 187 19.53 -8.92 -3.73
N PRO A 188 19.31 -8.23 -4.88
CA PRO A 188 18.01 -7.78 -5.38
C PRO A 188 17.09 -8.94 -5.80
N ILE A 189 15.80 -8.63 -6.00
CA ILE A 189 14.83 -9.66 -6.41
C ILE A 189 15.17 -10.29 -7.76
N VAL A 190 14.90 -11.58 -7.86
CA VAL A 190 14.90 -12.34 -9.11
C VAL A 190 13.57 -13.07 -9.26
N VAL A 191 13.18 -13.37 -10.49
CA VAL A 191 11.98 -14.17 -10.77
C VAL A 191 12.28 -15.61 -10.43
N VAL A 192 11.46 -16.20 -9.54
CA VAL A 192 11.53 -17.61 -9.14
C VAL A 192 10.59 -18.43 -9.99
N ASP A 193 9.33 -17.97 -10.16
CA ASP A 193 8.31 -18.66 -10.93
C ASP A 193 7.31 -17.67 -11.55
N LYS A 194 6.52 -18.14 -12.50
CA LYS A 194 5.51 -17.36 -13.25
C LYS A 194 4.26 -18.18 -13.42
N ASP A 195 3.17 -17.46 -13.76
CA ASP A 195 1.87 -18.08 -14.03
C ASP A 195 1.39 -18.93 -12.83
N ILE A 196 1.64 -18.40 -11.63
CA ILE A 196 1.29 -19.01 -10.36
C ILE A 196 0.27 -18.16 -9.60
N PHE A 197 -0.41 -18.75 -8.66
CA PHE A 197 -1.23 -18.02 -7.68
C PHE A 197 -1.10 -18.65 -6.29
N PHE A 198 -1.53 -17.94 -5.27
CA PHE A 198 -1.64 -18.46 -3.91
C PHE A 198 -3.07 -18.34 -3.41
N THR A 199 -3.36 -19.04 -2.32
CA THR A 199 -4.59 -18.89 -1.53
C THR A 199 -4.22 -18.48 -0.11
N LYS A 200 -5.17 -17.95 0.64
CA LYS A 200 -4.96 -17.63 2.07
C LYS A 200 -5.19 -18.82 3.01
N ASN A 201 -5.26 -20.04 2.48
CA ASN A 201 -5.37 -21.24 3.29
C ASN A 201 -4.08 -21.48 4.07
N PHE A 202 -4.16 -21.37 5.39
CA PHE A 202 -2.98 -21.49 6.25
C PHE A 202 -2.56 -22.96 6.40
N VAL A 203 -1.53 -23.35 5.67
CA VAL A 203 -1.01 -24.74 5.61
C VAL A 203 -0.48 -25.27 6.94
N GLY A 204 -0.13 -24.39 7.88
CA GLY A 204 0.36 -24.79 9.20
C GLY A 204 -0.64 -25.55 10.07
N LEU A 205 -1.90 -25.57 9.68
CA LEU A 205 -2.97 -26.34 10.34
C LEU A 205 -3.43 -27.57 9.52
N PHE A 206 -2.84 -27.83 8.38
CA PHE A 206 -3.23 -28.93 7.49
C PHE A 206 -2.94 -30.29 8.13
N THR A 207 -3.96 -31.14 8.12
CA THR A 207 -3.82 -32.57 8.33
C THR A 207 -3.35 -33.24 7.02
N THR A 208 -3.09 -34.54 7.05
CA THR A 208 -2.80 -35.33 5.83
C THR A 208 -3.94 -35.23 4.83
N GLU A 209 -5.19 -35.33 5.30
CA GLU A 209 -6.38 -35.21 4.46
C GLU A 209 -6.51 -33.84 3.84
N ASP A 210 -6.27 -32.75 4.63
CA ASP A 210 -6.28 -31.37 4.10
C ASP A 210 -5.22 -31.19 3.03
N THR A 211 -4.05 -31.78 3.20
CA THR A 211 -2.96 -31.73 2.19
C THR A 211 -3.37 -32.44 0.90
N GLU A 212 -4.04 -33.57 0.97
CA GLU A 212 -4.56 -34.30 -0.20
C GLU A 212 -5.65 -33.49 -0.91
N ILE A 213 -6.62 -32.93 -0.17
CA ILE A 213 -7.71 -32.11 -0.73
C ILE A 213 -7.14 -30.85 -1.42
N ASN A 214 -6.11 -30.23 -0.84
CA ASN A 214 -5.48 -29.03 -1.39
C ASN A 214 -4.31 -29.30 -2.35
N SER A 215 -4.13 -30.54 -2.82
CA SER A 215 -3.09 -30.91 -3.78
C SER A 215 -3.32 -30.30 -5.18
N ALA A 216 -4.54 -29.89 -5.49
CA ALA A 216 -4.91 -29.16 -6.70
C ALA A 216 -6.01 -28.14 -6.37
N TYR A 217 -5.96 -26.99 -7.06
CA TYR A 217 -6.94 -25.92 -6.87
C TYR A 217 -7.43 -25.44 -8.24
N ASN A 218 -8.63 -25.88 -8.61
CA ASN A 218 -9.19 -25.60 -9.93
C ASN A 218 -10.05 -24.32 -9.88
N THR A 219 -9.41 -23.16 -10.08
CA THR A 219 -10.08 -21.86 -10.17
C THR A 219 -9.26 -20.86 -10.96
N ASP A 220 -9.95 -19.94 -11.62
CA ASP A 220 -9.35 -18.74 -12.23
C ASP A 220 -9.48 -17.50 -11.33
N LEU A 221 -9.99 -17.66 -10.11
CA LEU A 221 -10.28 -16.51 -9.22
C LEU A 221 -9.05 -15.62 -8.99
N PHE A 222 -7.88 -16.25 -8.84
CA PHE A 222 -6.62 -15.58 -8.52
C PHE A 222 -5.69 -15.39 -9.73
N SER A 223 -6.17 -15.64 -10.94
CA SER A 223 -5.46 -15.33 -12.19
C SER A 223 -5.78 -13.92 -12.64
N TYR A 224 -4.78 -13.08 -12.79
CA TYR A 224 -4.91 -11.66 -13.15
C TYR A 224 -4.28 -11.39 -14.50
N ASP A 225 -5.10 -10.93 -15.45
CA ASP A 225 -4.68 -10.64 -16.82
C ASP A 225 -4.80 -9.15 -17.13
N TYR A 226 -3.95 -8.66 -18.01
CA TYR A 226 -4.10 -7.32 -18.55
C TYR A 226 -5.30 -7.26 -19.51
N VAL A 227 -6.25 -6.40 -19.19
CA VAL A 227 -7.47 -6.18 -20.00
C VAL A 227 -7.63 -4.69 -20.24
N ASN A 228 -7.54 -4.25 -21.49
CA ASN A 228 -7.51 -2.83 -21.89
C ASN A 228 -8.57 -1.94 -21.20
N ASN A 229 -9.80 -2.46 -21.02
CA ASN A 229 -10.90 -1.69 -20.45
C ASN A 229 -11.07 -1.84 -18.93
N GLU A 230 -10.25 -2.67 -18.29
CA GLU A 230 -10.31 -2.94 -16.86
C GLU A 230 -9.06 -2.45 -16.13
N THR A 231 -7.90 -2.69 -16.74
CA THR A 231 -6.60 -2.36 -16.13
C THR A 231 -6.40 -0.85 -16.11
N LEU A 232 -6.04 -0.35 -14.94
CA LEU A 232 -5.80 1.06 -14.69
C LEU A 232 -4.37 1.44 -15.10
N SER A 233 -4.21 2.62 -15.69
CA SER A 233 -2.88 3.21 -15.91
C SER A 233 -2.41 3.88 -14.62
N MET A 234 -1.45 3.29 -13.92
CA MET A 234 -0.94 3.82 -12.66
C MET A 234 -0.28 5.19 -12.84
N ASP A 235 0.47 5.40 -13.93
CA ASP A 235 1.12 6.67 -14.23
C ASP A 235 0.11 7.80 -14.45
N ASN A 236 -1.00 7.50 -15.15
CA ASN A 236 -2.07 8.48 -15.34
C ASN A 236 -2.77 8.80 -14.01
N ILE A 237 -3.03 7.79 -13.19
CA ILE A 237 -3.64 7.96 -11.87
C ILE A 237 -2.73 8.79 -10.97
N ASP A 238 -1.45 8.50 -10.95
CA ASP A 238 -0.46 9.24 -10.18
C ASP A 238 -0.43 10.72 -10.58
N SER A 239 -0.41 10.99 -11.88
CA SER A 239 -0.46 12.35 -12.42
C SER A 239 -1.74 13.10 -12.01
N ILE A 240 -2.89 12.42 -12.03
CA ILE A 240 -4.16 13.00 -11.59
C ILE A 240 -4.12 13.27 -10.07
N LEU A 241 -3.71 12.31 -9.26
CA LEU A 241 -3.62 12.49 -7.80
C LEU A 241 -2.73 13.68 -7.43
N LYS A 242 -1.59 13.84 -8.10
CA LYS A 242 -0.66 14.97 -7.90
C LYS A 242 -1.24 16.32 -8.31
N SER A 243 -2.21 16.35 -9.22
CA SER A 243 -2.83 17.58 -9.71
C SER A 243 -4.04 18.07 -8.91
N LEU A 244 -4.65 17.19 -8.11
CA LEU A 244 -5.90 17.48 -7.40
C LEU A 244 -5.66 18.13 -6.02
N PRO A 245 -6.52 19.09 -5.61
CA PRO A 245 -6.64 19.52 -4.22
C PRO A 245 -6.98 18.33 -3.30
N VAL A 246 -6.71 18.45 -2.01
CA VAL A 246 -6.83 17.34 -1.06
C VAL A 246 -8.26 16.75 -0.97
N ASP A 247 -9.29 17.57 -0.95
CA ASP A 247 -10.68 17.10 -0.87
C ASP A 247 -11.10 16.37 -2.16
N ASP A 248 -10.76 16.92 -3.34
CA ASP A 248 -11.01 16.30 -4.65
C ASP A 248 -10.23 14.99 -4.82
N ARG A 249 -9.01 14.94 -4.27
CA ARG A 249 -8.17 13.74 -4.24
C ARG A 249 -8.81 12.63 -3.43
N LEU A 250 -9.41 12.95 -2.27
CA LEU A 250 -10.16 12.00 -1.48
C LEU A 250 -11.35 11.43 -2.25
N GLU A 251 -12.14 12.29 -2.91
CA GLU A 251 -13.26 11.85 -3.73
C GLU A 251 -12.80 10.95 -4.89
N PHE A 252 -11.70 11.33 -5.56
CA PHE A 252 -11.10 10.53 -6.64
C PHE A 252 -10.70 9.14 -6.17
N ILE A 253 -10.03 9.03 -5.00
CA ILE A 253 -9.64 7.76 -4.38
C ILE A 253 -10.87 6.89 -4.12
N GLN A 254 -11.91 7.45 -3.51
CA GLN A 254 -13.15 6.73 -3.21
C GLN A 254 -13.83 6.21 -4.48
N LYS A 255 -13.88 7.03 -5.52
CA LYS A 255 -14.51 6.68 -6.79
C LYS A 255 -13.73 5.62 -7.55
N LEU A 256 -12.41 5.74 -7.58
CA LEU A 256 -11.54 4.89 -8.40
C LEU A 256 -11.18 3.58 -7.72
N PHE A 257 -10.86 3.59 -6.43
CA PHE A 257 -10.34 2.41 -5.74
C PHE A 257 -11.40 1.70 -4.89
N VAL A 258 -12.27 2.44 -4.21
CA VAL A 258 -13.27 1.84 -3.33
C VAL A 258 -14.50 1.34 -4.09
N ARG A 259 -14.97 2.11 -5.09
CA ARG A 259 -16.17 1.75 -5.87
C ARG A 259 -15.87 0.90 -7.10
N ASN A 260 -14.68 1.01 -7.68
CA ASN A 260 -14.24 0.19 -8.80
C ASN A 260 -13.70 -1.15 -8.31
N ARG A 261 -14.44 -2.23 -8.57
CA ARG A 261 -14.11 -3.60 -8.14
C ARG A 261 -13.79 -4.52 -9.31
N ARG A 262 -13.26 -3.97 -10.40
CA ARG A 262 -12.83 -4.78 -11.53
C ARG A 262 -11.63 -5.64 -11.12
N LYS A 263 -11.71 -6.92 -11.39
CA LYS A 263 -10.70 -7.91 -11.01
C LYS A 263 -9.29 -7.53 -11.49
N ASN A 264 -9.19 -7.09 -12.75
CA ASN A 264 -7.91 -6.88 -13.40
C ASN A 264 -7.39 -5.42 -13.30
N ARG A 265 -7.94 -4.62 -12.39
CA ARG A 265 -7.64 -3.18 -12.29
C ARG A 265 -6.15 -2.86 -12.04
N PHE A 266 -5.42 -3.72 -11.36
CA PHE A 266 -3.98 -3.57 -11.07
C PHE A 266 -3.13 -4.64 -11.73
N SER A 267 -3.62 -5.26 -12.81
CA SER A 267 -2.84 -6.26 -13.54
C SER A 267 -1.70 -5.63 -14.30
N ILE A 268 -0.53 -6.23 -14.22
CA ILE A 268 0.67 -5.84 -14.95
C ILE A 268 1.16 -7.05 -15.77
N LYS A 269 1.27 -6.89 -17.09
CA LYS A 269 1.74 -7.93 -17.99
C LYS A 269 3.09 -7.54 -18.60
N LYS A 270 3.95 -8.51 -18.79
CA LYS A 270 5.16 -8.34 -19.60
C LYS A 270 4.74 -8.29 -21.07
N PHE A 271 5.08 -7.20 -21.76
CA PHE A 271 4.95 -7.08 -23.22
C PHE A 271 6.12 -7.76 -23.93
#